data_eff031441ecd53033ff6206b25e45903
#
_entry.id   eff031441ecd53033ff6206b25e45903
#
_cell.length_a   1.000
_cell.length_b   1.000
_cell.length_c   1.000
_cell.angle_alpha   90.00
_cell.angle_beta   90.00
_cell.angle_gamma   90.00
#
_symmetry.space_group_name_H-M   'P 1'
#
loop_
_entity.id
_entity.type
_entity.pdbx_description
1 polymer ?
#
loop_
_entity_poly.entity_id
_entity_poly.type
_entity_poly.pdbx_seq_one_letter_code
_entity_poly.pdbx_strand_id
1 'polypeptide(L)'
;MHFSKFMAAGATLAMLLAPAGLTVAQEAPAEEAAPAAEAEAATAEPPVGTASPAGSGDPRNNWLKVCEPLENGEKACLMRQVVVLQNGQFLGSFELRDDPRDEYRFLASAAVPVGVLLPAEMVWQIDAGRPSPKPFFKCDPVKCMSLSVLNRESVDALKKGAKLKLTAKNAQNQDLVVEINLAGFTAAFESDTALSFDEFREQSTGEAALEKQLQDKAEALRRQLSEGAADAAAPEAAAAE
;
A
#
# COMPACT_ATOMS: atom_id res chain seq x y z
N MET A 1 29.75 -52.98 1.72
CA MET A 1 29.98 -53.63 0.42
C MET A 1 30.19 -52.55 -0.61
N HIS A 2 31.42 -52.46 -1.03
CA HIS A 2 32.04 -52.18 -2.34
C HIS A 2 31.75 -50.80 -2.97
N PHE A 3 32.73 -49.92 -2.91
CA PHE A 3 33.87 -49.71 -3.84
C PHE A 3 33.43 -49.29 -5.26
N SER A 4 33.76 -48.06 -5.70
CA SER A 4 34.78 -47.93 -6.71
C SER A 4 35.22 -46.46 -6.88
N LYS A 5 36.51 -46.25 -6.69
CA LYS A 5 37.31 -45.12 -7.13
C LYS A 5 37.54 -45.24 -8.63
N PHE A 6 37.59 -44.12 -9.37
CA PHE A 6 38.42 -44.00 -10.56
C PHE A 6 39.13 -42.65 -10.59
N MET A 7 40.44 -42.74 -10.49
CA MET A 7 41.44 -41.73 -10.86
C MET A 7 41.74 -41.88 -12.35
N ALA A 8 41.93 -40.78 -13.05
CA ALA A 8 42.91 -40.70 -14.13
C ALA A 8 43.22 -39.26 -14.47
N ALA A 9 44.40 -38.95 -14.31
CA ALA A 9 45.31 -37.92 -14.66
C ALA A 9 45.55 -37.82 -16.18
N GLY A 10 45.91 -36.64 -16.65
CA GLY A 10 46.34 -36.38 -18.03
C GLY A 10 46.77 -34.93 -18.21
N ALA A 11 48.06 -34.69 -18.05
CA ALA A 11 48.80 -33.47 -18.39
C ALA A 11 49.15 -33.44 -19.86
N THR A 12 49.18 -32.24 -20.47
CA THR A 12 50.13 -31.81 -21.53
C THR A 12 49.78 -30.35 -21.88
N LEU A 13 50.52 -29.41 -21.56
CA LEU A 13 51.67 -28.68 -22.10
C LEU A 13 51.66 -28.44 -23.62
N ALA A 14 51.39 -27.20 -24.06
CA ALA A 14 51.90 -26.62 -25.30
C ALA A 14 52.02 -25.10 -25.19
N MET A 15 53.24 -24.65 -25.17
CA MET A 15 53.75 -23.32 -25.48
C MET A 15 53.45 -22.98 -26.94
N LEU A 16 53.24 -21.71 -27.29
CA LEU A 16 53.94 -21.01 -28.39
C LEU A 16 53.42 -19.60 -28.66
N LEU A 17 54.31 -18.65 -28.54
CA LEU A 17 54.60 -17.44 -29.34
C LEU A 17 53.51 -16.41 -29.61
N ALA A 18 53.82 -15.20 -29.11
CA ALA A 18 53.31 -13.91 -29.56
C ALA A 18 53.89 -13.51 -30.93
N PRO A 19 53.24 -12.63 -31.66
CA PRO A 19 53.96 -11.54 -32.32
C PRO A 19 53.51 -10.16 -31.84
N ALA A 20 54.53 -9.34 -31.67
CA ALA A 20 54.45 -7.89 -31.51
C ALA A 20 53.84 -7.27 -32.76
N GLY A 21 52.83 -6.43 -32.58
CA GLY A 21 52.20 -5.63 -33.63
C GLY A 21 52.00 -4.20 -33.13
N LEU A 22 52.87 -3.36 -33.55
CA LEU A 22 52.87 -1.90 -33.75
C LEU A 22 51.69 -1.12 -33.19
N THR A 23 51.97 -0.32 -32.19
CA THR A 23 51.15 0.83 -31.75
C THR A 23 51.18 1.94 -32.83
N VAL A 24 50.04 2.22 -33.44
CA VAL A 24 49.79 3.50 -34.12
C VAL A 24 49.11 4.38 -33.11
N ALA A 25 49.85 5.39 -32.66
CA ALA A 25 49.31 6.49 -31.90
C ALA A 25 48.47 7.34 -32.87
N GLN A 26 47.16 7.35 -32.70
CA GLN A 26 46.27 8.26 -33.38
C GLN A 26 45.96 9.37 -32.40
N GLU A 27 46.59 10.49 -32.68
CA GLU A 27 46.38 11.80 -32.03
C GLU A 27 44.93 12.24 -32.31
N ALA A 28 44.09 12.31 -31.29
CA ALA A 28 42.78 12.93 -31.35
C ALA A 28 42.90 14.44 -31.08
N PRO A 29 42.19 15.28 -31.83
CA PRO A 29 42.21 16.71 -31.59
C PRO A 29 41.55 17.05 -30.24
N ALA A 30 42.17 17.97 -29.51
CA ALA A 30 41.61 18.57 -28.31
C ALA A 30 40.32 19.32 -28.65
N GLU A 31 39.19 18.82 -28.22
CA GLU A 31 37.90 19.52 -28.23
C GLU A 31 37.73 20.25 -26.89
N GLU A 32 37.56 21.51 -27.04
CA GLU A 32 37.43 22.60 -26.09
C GLU A 32 36.41 22.26 -24.99
N ALA A 33 36.84 22.32 -23.74
CA ALA A 33 36.00 22.09 -22.56
C ALA A 33 34.96 23.19 -22.44
N ALA A 34 33.71 22.89 -22.72
CA ALA A 34 32.56 23.68 -22.28
C ALA A 34 32.41 23.59 -20.74
N PRO A 35 32.06 24.69 -20.05
CA PRO A 35 31.93 24.69 -18.60
C PRO A 35 30.82 23.78 -18.18
N ALA A 36 31.14 22.89 -17.24
CA ALA A 36 30.18 22.06 -16.56
C ALA A 36 29.14 22.94 -15.87
N ALA A 37 27.92 22.92 -16.38
CA ALA A 37 26.76 23.36 -15.63
C ALA A 37 26.61 22.42 -14.43
N GLU A 38 26.85 22.94 -13.23
CA GLU A 38 26.43 22.29 -11.99
C GLU A 38 24.93 22.03 -12.09
N ALA A 39 24.58 20.78 -12.37
CA ALA A 39 23.24 20.30 -12.15
C ALA A 39 23.05 20.27 -10.63
N GLU A 40 22.40 21.28 -10.09
CA GLU A 40 21.77 21.20 -8.78
C GLU A 40 20.93 19.95 -8.79
N ALA A 41 21.40 18.96 -8.04
CA ALA A 41 20.60 17.80 -7.68
C ALA A 41 19.44 18.34 -6.85
N ALA A 42 18.34 18.63 -7.51
CA ALA A 42 17.06 18.78 -6.85
C ALA A 42 16.81 17.45 -6.14
N THR A 43 17.03 17.42 -4.85
CA THR A 43 16.52 16.42 -3.93
C THR A 43 14.99 16.51 -4.03
N ALA A 44 14.43 15.83 -5.02
CA ALA A 44 13.01 15.57 -5.05
C ALA A 44 12.74 14.68 -3.83
N GLU A 45 12.26 15.26 -2.76
CA GLU A 45 11.59 14.50 -1.70
C GLU A 45 10.54 13.62 -2.40
N PRO A 46 10.53 12.30 -2.12
CA PRO A 46 9.49 11.45 -2.67
C PRO A 46 8.15 12.06 -2.24
N PRO A 47 7.12 12.05 -3.12
CA PRO A 47 5.82 12.58 -2.76
C PRO A 47 5.30 11.80 -1.55
N VAL A 48 5.42 12.38 -0.37
CA VAL A 48 4.73 11.92 0.82
C VAL A 48 3.26 12.18 0.53
N GLY A 49 2.58 11.17 0.03
CA GLY A 49 1.14 11.22 -0.13
C GLY A 49 0.55 11.41 1.25
N THR A 50 0.07 12.62 1.55
CA THR A 50 -0.71 12.87 2.76
C THR A 50 -1.95 12.01 2.67
N ALA A 51 -1.95 10.93 3.47
CA ALA A 51 -3.04 10.01 3.59
C ALA A 51 -4.29 10.75 4.06
N SER A 52 -5.31 10.79 3.20
CA SER A 52 -6.66 11.04 3.69
C SER A 52 -7.34 9.68 3.81
N PRO A 53 -7.70 9.23 5.02
CA PRO A 53 -8.45 8.00 5.14
C PRO A 53 -9.80 8.17 4.45
N ALA A 54 -10.22 7.14 3.71
CA ALA A 54 -11.59 7.04 3.25
C ALA A 54 -12.48 6.74 4.47
N GLY A 55 -12.90 7.78 5.18
CA GLY A 55 -13.76 7.68 6.35
C GLY A 55 -13.62 8.93 7.20
N SER A 56 -14.77 9.47 7.60
CA SER A 56 -15.03 10.63 8.47
C SER A 56 -13.79 11.20 9.17
N GLY A 57 -13.52 12.48 9.01
CA GLY A 57 -12.33 13.21 9.47
C GLY A 57 -11.89 13.11 10.94
N ASP A 58 -12.29 12.07 11.66
CA ASP A 58 -11.80 11.72 13.00
C ASP A 58 -10.70 10.66 12.88
N PRO A 59 -9.45 10.96 13.31
CA PRO A 59 -8.33 10.01 13.28
C PRO A 59 -8.63 8.68 13.98
N ARG A 60 -9.59 8.66 14.90
CA ARG A 60 -10.02 7.45 15.61
C ARG A 60 -10.81 6.48 14.75
N ASN A 61 -11.37 6.94 13.63
CA ASN A 61 -12.18 6.13 12.71
C ASN A 61 -11.42 5.68 11.45
N ASN A 62 -10.08 5.79 11.45
CA ASN A 62 -9.25 5.38 10.31
C ASN A 62 -9.16 3.87 10.13
N TRP A 63 -9.55 3.11 11.16
CA TRP A 63 -9.46 1.67 11.18
C TRP A 63 -10.83 1.04 11.06
N LEU A 64 -11.04 0.35 9.95
CA LEU A 64 -12.20 -0.53 9.78
C LEU A 64 -11.93 -1.83 10.53
N LYS A 65 -12.88 -2.24 11.38
CA LYS A 65 -12.86 -3.55 12.05
C LYS A 65 -14.10 -4.33 11.64
N VAL A 66 -13.85 -5.56 11.20
CA VAL A 66 -14.89 -6.54 10.83
C VAL A 66 -14.65 -7.78 11.65
N CYS A 67 -15.68 -8.31 12.31
CA CYS A 67 -15.56 -9.52 13.11
C CYS A 67 -16.64 -10.53 12.77
N GLU A 68 -16.27 -11.79 12.85
CA GLU A 68 -17.16 -12.95 12.76
C GLU A 68 -17.19 -13.68 14.11
N PRO A 69 -18.36 -13.91 14.70
CA PRO A 69 -18.47 -14.70 15.93
C PRO A 69 -18.14 -16.16 15.64
N LEU A 70 -17.43 -16.79 16.56
CA LEU A 70 -17.07 -18.20 16.52
C LEU A 70 -17.97 -19.03 17.45
N GLU A 71 -18.10 -20.33 17.19
CA GLU A 71 -18.91 -21.24 17.99
C GLU A 71 -18.48 -21.31 19.48
N ASN A 72 -17.21 -21.06 19.76
CA ASN A 72 -16.65 -21.06 21.12
C ASN A 72 -16.86 -19.71 21.87
N GLY A 73 -17.58 -18.76 21.28
CA GLY A 73 -17.84 -17.44 21.84
C GLY A 73 -16.71 -16.42 21.62
N GLU A 74 -15.57 -16.82 21.04
CA GLU A 74 -14.54 -15.91 20.58
C GLU A 74 -14.94 -15.24 19.26
N LYS A 75 -14.11 -14.31 18.76
CA LYS A 75 -14.33 -13.63 17.48
C LYS A 75 -13.07 -13.72 16.63
N ALA A 76 -13.24 -14.03 15.35
CA ALA A 76 -12.19 -13.80 14.36
C ALA A 76 -12.39 -12.41 13.77
N CYS A 77 -11.38 -11.56 13.84
CA CYS A 77 -11.48 -10.17 13.43
C CYS A 77 -10.46 -9.81 12.35
N LEU A 78 -10.86 -8.92 11.45
CA LEU A 78 -10.02 -8.27 10.47
C LEU A 78 -10.01 -6.78 10.75
N MET A 79 -8.84 -6.20 10.85
CA MET A 79 -8.65 -4.75 10.93
C MET A 79 -7.96 -4.26 9.69
N ARG A 80 -8.44 -3.17 9.12
CA ARG A 80 -7.95 -2.65 7.85
C ARG A 80 -7.88 -1.12 7.85
N GLN A 81 -6.78 -0.60 7.29
CA GLN A 81 -6.67 0.79 6.87
C GLN A 81 -6.25 0.86 5.41
N VAL A 82 -6.91 1.71 4.64
CA VAL A 82 -6.57 2.01 3.23
C VAL A 82 -6.17 3.47 3.14
N VAL A 83 -5.06 3.70 2.46
CA VAL A 83 -4.54 5.04 2.18
C VAL A 83 -4.79 5.34 0.71
N VAL A 84 -5.44 6.46 0.46
CA VAL A 84 -5.72 6.95 -0.89
C VAL A 84 -5.23 8.40 -1.04
N LEU A 85 -4.88 8.77 -2.25
CA LEU A 85 -4.61 10.17 -2.59
C LEU A 85 -5.93 10.98 -2.64
N GLN A 86 -5.83 12.31 -2.67
CA GLN A 86 -7.00 13.19 -2.76
C GLN A 86 -7.89 12.93 -3.99
N ASN A 87 -7.30 12.41 -5.06
CA ASN A 87 -8.02 12.00 -6.28
C ASN A 87 -8.67 10.61 -6.19
N GLY A 88 -8.63 9.95 -5.01
CA GLY A 88 -9.15 8.60 -4.80
C GLY A 88 -8.24 7.46 -5.25
N GLN A 89 -7.06 7.76 -5.80
CA GLN A 89 -6.11 6.74 -6.23
C GLN A 89 -5.55 5.97 -5.02
N PHE A 90 -5.51 4.64 -5.12
CA PHE A 90 -4.92 3.77 -4.11
C PHE A 90 -3.42 4.07 -3.94
N LEU A 91 -3.00 4.29 -2.71
CA LEU A 91 -1.60 4.50 -2.34
C LEU A 91 -1.03 3.34 -1.53
N GLY A 92 -1.85 2.73 -0.67
CA GLY A 92 -1.45 1.58 0.09
C GLY A 92 -2.52 1.10 1.06
N SER A 93 -2.29 -0.06 1.68
CA SER A 93 -3.15 -0.57 2.75
C SER A 93 -2.36 -1.43 3.71
N PHE A 94 -2.90 -1.55 4.91
CA PHE A 94 -2.46 -2.52 5.90
C PHE A 94 -3.68 -3.21 6.49
N GLU A 95 -3.58 -4.54 6.63
CA GLU A 95 -4.61 -5.39 7.20
C GLU A 95 -3.99 -6.30 8.26
N LEU A 96 -4.67 -6.47 9.37
CA LEU A 96 -4.34 -7.44 10.41
C LEU A 96 -5.53 -8.33 10.68
N ARG A 97 -5.37 -9.63 10.49
CA ARG A 97 -6.31 -10.66 10.91
C ARG A 97 -5.90 -11.19 12.27
N ASP A 98 -6.82 -11.22 13.21
CA ASP A 98 -6.73 -11.92 14.50
C ASP A 98 -7.75 -13.06 14.47
N ASP A 99 -7.29 -14.29 14.28
CA ASP A 99 -8.12 -15.50 14.26
C ASP A 99 -7.61 -16.49 15.29
N PRO A 100 -8.30 -16.63 16.43
CA PRO A 100 -7.87 -17.52 17.50
C PRO A 100 -7.91 -19.01 17.14
N ARG A 101 -8.56 -19.39 16.01
CA ARG A 101 -8.60 -20.79 15.52
C ARG A 101 -7.35 -21.17 14.75
N ASP A 102 -6.64 -20.15 14.20
CA ASP A 102 -5.51 -20.37 13.31
C ASP A 102 -4.23 -20.61 14.13
N GLU A 103 -3.39 -21.53 13.66
CA GLU A 103 -2.04 -21.73 14.20
C GLU A 103 -1.25 -20.41 14.19
N TYR A 104 -1.46 -19.62 13.16
CA TYR A 104 -0.88 -18.28 13.01
C TYR A 104 -1.93 -17.21 13.32
N ARG A 105 -2.28 -17.10 14.61
CA ARG A 105 -3.35 -16.21 15.08
C ARG A 105 -3.33 -14.83 14.44
N PHE A 106 -2.14 -14.21 14.34
CA PHE A 106 -2.01 -12.87 13.78
C PHE A 106 -1.37 -12.93 12.39
N LEU A 107 -2.17 -12.74 11.37
CA LEU A 107 -1.72 -12.66 9.99
C LEU A 107 -1.89 -11.24 9.47
N ALA A 108 -0.78 -10.59 9.11
CA ALA A 108 -0.81 -9.24 8.57
C ALA A 108 -0.47 -9.22 7.09
N SER A 109 -1.16 -8.37 6.34
CA SER A 109 -0.83 -8.06 4.95
C SER A 109 -0.67 -6.55 4.75
N ALA A 110 0.27 -6.17 3.92
CA ALA A 110 0.44 -4.81 3.46
C ALA A 110 0.46 -4.77 1.94
N ALA A 111 -0.08 -3.70 1.37
CA ALA A 111 -0.14 -3.54 -0.08
C ALA A 111 0.33 -2.15 -0.49
N VAL A 112 1.00 -2.10 -1.64
CA VAL A 112 1.42 -0.88 -2.35
C VAL A 112 0.95 -0.95 -3.80
N PRO A 113 0.89 0.17 -4.55
CA PRO A 113 0.49 0.14 -5.96
C PRO A 113 1.37 -0.78 -6.80
N VAL A 114 0.85 -1.23 -7.94
CA VAL A 114 1.63 -1.98 -8.95
C VAL A 114 2.79 -1.14 -9.51
N GLY A 115 3.77 -1.81 -10.14
CA GLY A 115 4.96 -1.14 -10.70
C GLY A 115 6.16 -1.18 -9.76
N VAL A 116 6.12 -2.03 -8.72
CA VAL A 116 7.23 -2.26 -7.79
C VAL A 116 8.11 -3.44 -8.21
N LEU A 117 9.37 -3.41 -7.81
CA LEU A 117 10.33 -4.49 -8.04
C LEU A 117 10.12 -5.61 -7.01
N LEU A 118 9.54 -6.72 -7.43
CA LEU A 118 9.22 -7.84 -6.54
C LEU A 118 10.44 -8.44 -5.83
N PRO A 119 11.62 -8.58 -6.48
CA PRO A 119 12.82 -9.11 -5.80
C PRO A 119 13.38 -8.20 -4.71
N ALA A 120 13.01 -6.91 -4.72
CA ALA A 120 13.49 -5.93 -3.73
C ALA A 120 12.76 -6.03 -2.39
N GLU A 121 11.71 -6.86 -2.30
CA GLU A 121 10.84 -7.00 -1.13
C GLU A 121 10.18 -5.67 -0.70
N MET A 122 9.22 -5.76 0.19
CA MET A 122 8.63 -4.60 0.88
C MET A 122 9.22 -4.51 2.28
N VAL A 123 9.70 -3.34 2.67
CA VAL A 123 10.21 -3.12 4.03
C VAL A 123 9.13 -2.52 4.90
N TRP A 124 8.82 -3.18 6.01
CA TRP A 124 7.91 -2.68 7.05
C TRP A 124 8.72 -2.10 8.20
N GLN A 125 8.37 -0.92 8.64
CA GLN A 125 9.05 -0.25 9.75
C GLN A 125 8.03 0.53 10.60
N ILE A 126 7.96 0.22 11.89
CA ILE A 126 7.14 0.95 12.86
C ILE A 126 8.01 2.07 13.44
N ASP A 127 7.60 3.31 13.24
CA ASP A 127 8.31 4.53 13.67
C ASP A 127 9.80 4.50 13.29
N ALA A 128 10.70 4.68 14.25
CA ALA A 128 12.14 4.56 14.11
C ALA A 128 12.68 3.15 14.46
N GLY A 129 11.79 2.17 14.58
CA GLY A 129 12.15 0.79 14.88
C GLY A 129 12.96 0.10 13.79
N ARG A 130 13.30 -1.17 14.02
CA ARG A 130 14.08 -1.95 13.06
C ARG A 130 13.29 -2.21 11.77
N PRO A 131 13.84 -1.89 10.59
CA PRO A 131 13.24 -2.27 9.31
C PRO A 131 13.14 -3.79 9.17
N SER A 132 12.02 -4.29 8.66
CA SER A 132 11.75 -5.71 8.47
C SER A 132 11.36 -5.97 7.02
N PRO A 133 12.23 -6.57 6.20
CA PRO A 133 11.89 -6.93 4.83
C PRO A 133 10.85 -8.05 4.81
N LYS A 134 9.91 -7.95 3.88
CA LYS A 134 8.81 -8.88 3.66
C LYS A 134 8.69 -9.16 2.17
N PRO A 135 8.79 -10.43 1.74
CA PRO A 135 8.63 -10.77 0.35
C PRO A 135 7.23 -10.42 -0.16
N PHE A 136 7.14 -10.08 -1.43
CA PHE A 136 5.84 -9.97 -2.08
C PHE A 136 5.23 -11.35 -2.26
N PHE A 137 3.97 -11.47 -1.88
CA PHE A 137 3.21 -12.72 -1.96
C PHE A 137 2.46 -12.82 -3.30
N LYS A 138 1.79 -11.75 -3.70
CA LYS A 138 1.05 -11.66 -4.97
C LYS A 138 0.84 -10.23 -5.41
N CYS A 139 0.57 -10.04 -6.70
CA CYS A 139 0.03 -8.79 -7.25
C CYS A 139 -1.30 -9.06 -7.95
N ASP A 140 -2.21 -8.12 -7.87
CA ASP A 140 -3.40 -7.99 -8.71
C ASP A 140 -3.20 -6.79 -9.67
N PRO A 141 -4.16 -6.44 -10.52
CA PRO A 141 -4.00 -5.31 -11.45
C PRO A 141 -3.81 -3.93 -10.80
N VAL A 142 -4.09 -3.79 -9.50
CA VAL A 142 -4.06 -2.50 -8.77
C VAL A 142 -2.91 -2.44 -7.78
N LYS A 143 -2.59 -3.54 -7.11
CA LYS A 143 -1.66 -3.56 -5.97
C LYS A 143 -0.82 -4.83 -5.92
N CYS A 144 0.37 -4.70 -5.32
CA CYS A 144 1.23 -5.80 -4.91
C CYS A 144 1.21 -5.92 -3.39
N MET A 145 1.09 -7.14 -2.88
CA MET A 145 0.90 -7.42 -1.47
C MET A 145 2.03 -8.27 -0.90
N SER A 146 2.46 -7.94 0.30
CA SER A 146 3.29 -8.78 1.16
C SER A 146 2.47 -9.34 2.32
N LEU A 147 2.85 -10.51 2.81
CA LEU A 147 2.17 -11.23 3.88
C LEU A 147 3.18 -11.56 4.98
N SER A 148 2.78 -11.45 6.24
CA SER A 148 3.63 -11.79 7.38
C SER A 148 2.81 -12.31 8.54
N VAL A 149 3.28 -13.41 9.13
CA VAL A 149 2.81 -13.84 10.44
C VAL A 149 3.45 -12.92 11.49
N LEU A 150 2.63 -12.39 12.39
CA LEU A 150 3.06 -11.55 13.49
C LEU A 150 2.98 -12.34 14.81
N ASN A 151 3.96 -12.09 15.67
CA ASN A 151 3.87 -12.50 17.06
C ASN A 151 3.18 -11.41 17.90
N ARG A 152 2.85 -11.74 19.14
CA ARG A 152 2.19 -10.78 20.07
C ARG A 152 3.01 -9.51 20.28
N GLU A 153 4.33 -9.61 20.37
CA GLU A 153 5.23 -8.48 20.52
C GLU A 153 5.13 -7.50 19.34
N SER A 154 5.03 -8.03 18.10
CA SER A 154 4.84 -7.21 16.89
C SER A 154 3.49 -6.49 16.90
N VAL A 155 2.42 -7.17 17.36
CA VAL A 155 1.10 -6.55 17.53
C VAL A 155 1.13 -5.46 18.60
N ASP A 156 1.84 -5.69 19.71
CA ASP A 156 2.03 -4.69 20.78
C ASP A 156 2.85 -3.49 20.29
N ALA A 157 3.80 -3.71 19.37
CA ALA A 157 4.53 -2.62 18.72
C ALA A 157 3.61 -1.78 17.81
N LEU A 158 2.70 -2.41 17.06
CA LEU A 158 1.67 -1.70 16.28
C LEU A 158 0.74 -0.88 17.18
N LYS A 159 0.35 -1.41 18.33
CA LYS A 159 -0.51 -0.71 19.31
C LYS A 159 0.15 0.54 19.91
N LYS A 160 1.46 0.52 20.09
CA LYS A 160 2.23 1.60 20.70
C LYS A 160 2.79 2.59 19.68
N GLY A 161 2.90 2.17 18.43
CA GLY A 161 3.48 2.96 17.35
C GLY A 161 2.58 4.09 16.89
N ALA A 162 3.18 5.10 16.29
CA ALA A 162 2.48 6.21 15.66
C ALA A 162 2.26 5.96 14.16
N LYS A 163 3.24 5.35 13.49
CA LYS A 163 3.22 5.11 12.04
C LYS A 163 3.84 3.77 11.69
N LEU A 164 3.24 3.09 10.71
CA LEU A 164 3.86 1.98 10.00
C LEU A 164 4.27 2.47 8.61
N LYS A 165 5.57 2.51 8.34
CA LYS A 165 6.13 2.87 7.05
C LYS A 165 6.31 1.61 6.20
N LEU A 166 5.73 1.61 5.01
CA LEU A 166 5.89 0.61 3.98
C LEU A 166 6.79 1.19 2.89
N THR A 167 7.93 0.57 2.65
CA THR A 167 8.87 1.02 1.61
C THR A 167 9.04 -0.09 0.58
N ALA A 168 8.81 0.23 -0.69
CA ALA A 168 9.02 -0.64 -1.83
C ALA A 168 9.90 0.07 -2.87
N LYS A 169 10.58 -0.66 -3.75
CA LYS A 169 11.32 -0.08 -4.88
C LYS A 169 10.44 -0.05 -6.12
N ASN A 170 10.37 1.09 -6.81
CA ASN A 170 9.71 1.19 -8.12
C ASN A 170 10.61 0.65 -9.24
N ALA A 171 10.09 0.64 -10.48
CA ALA A 171 10.84 0.16 -11.66
C ALA A 171 12.15 0.93 -11.93
N GLN A 172 12.28 2.16 -11.44
CA GLN A 172 13.48 3.00 -11.52
C GLN A 172 14.42 2.83 -10.31
N ASN A 173 14.17 1.82 -9.45
CA ASN A 173 14.91 1.55 -8.21
C ASN A 173 14.83 2.69 -7.18
N GLN A 174 13.83 3.55 -7.27
CA GLN A 174 13.57 4.61 -6.29
C GLN A 174 12.65 4.09 -5.19
N ASP A 175 12.72 4.68 -4.00
CA ASP A 175 11.83 4.34 -2.90
C ASP A 175 10.42 4.88 -3.14
N LEU A 176 9.43 3.97 -3.10
CA LEU A 176 8.02 4.27 -2.91
C LEU A 176 7.72 4.07 -1.43
N VAL A 177 7.41 5.17 -0.74
CA VAL A 177 7.12 5.15 0.69
C VAL A 177 5.65 5.43 0.93
N VAL A 178 4.99 4.55 1.68
CA VAL A 178 3.60 4.70 2.14
C VAL A 178 3.58 4.69 3.66
N GLU A 179 2.98 5.69 4.27
CA GLU A 179 2.79 5.75 5.71
C GLU A 179 1.35 5.37 6.08
N ILE A 180 1.21 4.35 6.91
CA ILE A 180 -0.03 3.92 7.54
C ILE A 180 -0.08 4.58 8.92
N ASN A 181 -1.11 5.37 9.18
CA ASN A 181 -1.27 6.03 10.48
C ASN A 181 -1.81 5.02 11.52
N LEU A 182 -1.06 4.77 12.58
CA LEU A 182 -1.46 3.86 13.66
C LEU A 182 -2.36 4.51 14.72
N ALA A 183 -2.65 5.81 14.61
CA ALA A 183 -3.60 6.45 15.51
C ALA A 183 -4.98 5.75 15.41
N GLY A 184 -5.55 5.39 16.54
CA GLY A 184 -6.81 4.67 16.63
C GLY A 184 -6.70 3.15 16.47
N PHE A 185 -5.55 2.61 16.08
CA PHE A 185 -5.35 1.16 15.94
C PHE A 185 -5.67 0.40 17.23
N THR A 186 -5.11 0.82 18.37
CA THR A 186 -5.37 0.20 19.67
C THR A 186 -6.83 0.25 20.06
N ALA A 187 -7.46 1.41 19.88
CA ALA A 187 -8.89 1.58 20.16
C ALA A 187 -9.76 0.65 19.29
N ALA A 188 -9.46 0.56 18.00
CA ALA A 188 -10.16 -0.37 17.10
C ALA A 188 -9.89 -1.84 17.47
N PHE A 189 -8.63 -2.19 17.79
CA PHE A 189 -8.26 -3.56 18.14
C PHE A 189 -9.01 -4.04 19.40
N GLU A 190 -9.11 -3.21 20.43
CA GLU A 190 -9.70 -3.55 21.73
C GLU A 190 -11.21 -3.29 21.79
N SER A 191 -11.76 -2.53 20.84
CA SER A 191 -13.20 -2.24 20.79
C SER A 191 -14.03 -3.48 20.54
N ASP A 192 -15.18 -3.56 21.18
CA ASP A 192 -16.24 -4.52 20.84
C ASP A 192 -17.06 -4.11 19.61
N THR A 193 -16.94 -2.84 19.20
CA THR A 193 -17.64 -2.32 18.02
C THR A 193 -16.90 -2.79 16.75
N ALA A 194 -17.59 -3.58 15.93
CA ALA A 194 -17.11 -4.06 14.66
C ALA A 194 -18.29 -4.21 13.71
N LEU A 195 -18.05 -4.09 12.42
CA LEU A 195 -19.01 -4.51 11.41
C LEU A 195 -19.08 -6.03 11.36
N SER A 196 -20.23 -6.57 11.01
CA SER A 196 -20.32 -7.96 10.59
C SER A 196 -19.69 -8.15 9.20
N PHE A 197 -19.38 -9.41 8.85
CA PHE A 197 -18.81 -9.70 7.55
C PHE A 197 -19.81 -9.40 6.40
N ASP A 198 -21.09 -9.56 6.66
CA ASP A 198 -22.15 -9.27 5.69
C ASP A 198 -22.29 -7.77 5.47
N GLU A 199 -22.34 -6.96 6.53
CA GLU A 199 -22.36 -5.49 6.43
C GLU A 199 -21.11 -4.96 5.69
N PHE A 200 -19.94 -5.54 5.95
CA PHE A 200 -18.71 -5.18 5.22
C PHE A 200 -18.81 -5.54 3.74
N ARG A 201 -19.35 -6.72 3.42
CA ARG A 201 -19.54 -7.16 2.04
C ARG A 201 -20.50 -6.23 1.30
N GLU A 202 -21.63 -5.90 1.89
CA GLU A 202 -22.60 -4.96 1.31
C GLU A 202 -21.96 -3.59 1.04
N GLN A 203 -21.16 -3.06 1.96
CA GLN A 203 -20.45 -1.79 1.77
C GLN A 203 -19.32 -1.88 0.71
N SER A 204 -18.70 -3.03 0.53
CA SER A 204 -17.58 -3.24 -0.38
C SER A 204 -17.98 -3.63 -1.81
N THR A 205 -19.17 -4.16 -2.00
CA THR A 205 -19.73 -4.52 -3.30
C THR A 205 -20.33 -3.29 -3.94
N GLY A 206 -19.75 -2.38 -4.51
CA GLY A 206 -20.23 -1.20 -5.27
C GLY A 206 -21.75 -0.94 -5.39
N GLU A 207 -22.58 -1.93 -5.13
CA GLU A 207 -24.06 -1.83 -5.11
C GLU A 207 -24.56 -0.88 -4.03
N ALA A 208 -24.07 -1.00 -2.79
CA ALA A 208 -24.47 -0.09 -1.72
C ALA A 208 -23.98 1.33 -1.97
N ALA A 209 -22.81 1.50 -2.57
CA ALA A 209 -22.30 2.81 -2.96
C ALA A 209 -23.13 3.42 -4.10
N LEU A 210 -23.55 2.60 -5.07
CA LEU A 210 -24.41 3.01 -6.18
C LEU A 210 -25.82 3.34 -5.68
N GLU A 211 -26.38 2.51 -4.81
CA GLU A 211 -27.69 2.72 -4.22
C GLU A 211 -27.73 4.02 -3.39
N LYS A 212 -26.69 4.26 -2.57
CA LYS A 212 -26.54 5.52 -1.85
C LYS A 212 -26.45 6.73 -2.79
N GLN A 213 -25.66 6.63 -3.87
CA GLN A 213 -25.60 7.71 -4.85
C GLN A 213 -26.94 7.96 -5.54
N LEU A 214 -27.70 6.93 -5.81
CA LEU A 214 -29.04 7.04 -6.40
C LEU A 214 -30.02 7.67 -5.42
N GLN A 215 -29.97 7.30 -4.15
CA GLN A 215 -30.78 7.90 -3.08
C GLN A 215 -30.44 9.38 -2.89
N ASP A 216 -29.15 9.73 -2.78
CA ASP A 216 -28.69 11.11 -2.63
C ASP A 216 -29.12 11.97 -3.82
N LYS A 217 -29.03 11.45 -5.06
CA LYS A 217 -29.53 12.13 -6.25
C LYS A 217 -31.05 12.29 -6.26
N ALA A 218 -31.76 11.25 -5.84
CA ALA A 218 -33.22 11.29 -5.78
C ALA A 218 -33.72 12.32 -4.73
N GLU A 219 -33.05 12.41 -3.59
CA GLU A 219 -33.35 13.42 -2.57
C GLU A 219 -33.02 14.84 -3.04
N ALA A 220 -31.86 15.02 -3.71
CA ALA A 220 -31.49 16.31 -4.28
C ALA A 220 -32.52 16.79 -5.33
N LEU A 221 -32.98 15.87 -6.19
CA LEU A 221 -33.98 16.15 -7.20
C LEU A 221 -35.35 16.50 -6.57
N ARG A 222 -35.76 15.78 -5.50
CA ARG A 222 -37.00 16.11 -4.74
C ARG A 222 -36.93 17.48 -4.12
N ARG A 223 -35.78 17.88 -3.54
CA ARG A 223 -35.59 19.23 -2.99
C ARG A 223 -35.71 20.30 -4.08
N GLN A 224 -35.06 20.11 -5.22
CA GLN A 224 -35.15 21.04 -6.35
C GLN A 224 -36.59 21.18 -6.86
N LEU A 225 -37.33 20.08 -6.96
CA LEU A 225 -38.73 20.09 -7.38
C LEU A 225 -39.63 20.78 -6.34
N SER A 226 -39.35 20.59 -5.06
CA SER A 226 -40.14 21.26 -3.99
C SER A 226 -39.85 22.76 -3.93
N GLU A 227 -38.60 23.18 -4.14
CA GLU A 227 -38.21 24.59 -4.22
C GLU A 227 -38.78 25.27 -5.47
N GLY A 228 -38.72 24.62 -6.63
CA GLY A 228 -39.31 25.11 -7.88
C GLY A 228 -40.85 25.17 -7.84
N ALA A 229 -41.52 24.28 -7.11
CA ALA A 229 -42.95 24.32 -6.90
C ALA A 229 -43.38 25.43 -5.94
N ALA A 230 -42.53 25.75 -4.96
CA ALA A 230 -42.78 26.88 -4.02
C ALA A 230 -42.63 28.23 -4.72
N ASP A 231 -41.67 28.34 -5.66
CA ASP A 231 -41.46 29.56 -6.46
C ASP A 231 -42.55 29.78 -7.51
N ALA A 232 -43.11 28.68 -8.05
CA ALA A 232 -44.23 28.72 -8.99
C ALA A 232 -45.59 28.97 -8.34
N ALA A 233 -45.69 28.79 -6.99
CA ALA A 233 -46.89 29.00 -6.21
C ALA A 233 -46.95 30.39 -5.51
N ALA A 234 -45.96 31.27 -5.76
CA ALA A 234 -46.02 32.64 -5.30
C ALA A 234 -47.15 33.37 -6.07
N PRO A 235 -48.24 33.78 -5.43
CA PRO A 235 -49.40 34.28 -6.15
C PRO A 235 -49.13 35.65 -6.73
N GLU A 236 -49.58 35.83 -7.93
CA GLU A 236 -49.98 37.06 -8.58
C GLU A 236 -51.06 37.77 -7.73
N ALA A 237 -50.69 38.29 -6.54
CA ALA A 237 -51.55 39.02 -5.64
C ALA A 237 -51.04 40.44 -5.43
N ALA A 238 -50.79 41.16 -6.54
CA ALA A 238 -50.54 42.61 -6.49
C ALA A 238 -50.89 43.29 -7.82
N ALA A 239 -52.11 43.09 -8.29
CA ALA A 239 -52.69 43.96 -9.33
C ALA A 239 -54.21 44.01 -9.21
N ALA A 240 -54.73 44.63 -8.07
CA ALA A 240 -56.09 45.11 -7.95
C ALA A 240 -56.12 46.20 -6.90
N GLU A 241 -55.71 47.43 -7.27
CA GLU A 241 -56.28 48.74 -6.76
C GLU A 241 -56.11 49.77 -7.85
#